data_fdb737781a397a7a1fb492fce63b1d00
#
_entry.id   fdb737781a397a7a1fb492fce63b1d00
#
_cell.length_a   1.000
_cell.length_b   1.000
_cell.length_c   1.000
_cell.angle_alpha   90.00
_cell.angle_beta   90.00
_cell.angle_gamma   90.00
#
_symmetry.space_group_name_H-M   'P 1'
#
loop_
_entity.id
_entity.type
_entity.pdbx_description
1 polymer ?
#
loop_
_entity_poly.entity_id
_entity_poly.type
_entity_poly.pdbx_seq_one_letter_code
_entity_poly.pdbx_strand_id
1 'polypeptide(L)' 'MATYGYIRVSTREQNEDRQCIALKSAGIPPENLFLDKQSGKDFNRPQYKKLLRRIKKDDLLYIKSID' A
#
# COMPACT_ATOMS: atom_id res chain seq x y z
N MET A 1 -10.25 1.18 -15.87
CA MET A 1 -9.68 1.93 -14.73
C MET A 1 -9.71 1.08 -13.47
N ALA A 2 -8.58 0.96 -12.82
CA ALA A 2 -8.48 0.25 -11.55
C ALA A 2 -8.03 1.21 -10.45
N THR A 3 -8.38 0.88 -9.21
CA THR A 3 -7.97 1.67 -8.06
C THR A 3 -7.04 0.82 -7.20
N TYR A 4 -5.88 1.37 -6.88
CA TYR A 4 -4.88 0.68 -6.08
C TYR A 4 -4.61 1.45 -4.80
N GLY A 5 -4.16 0.75 -3.78
CA GLY A 5 -3.77 1.35 -2.53
C GLY A 5 -2.40 0.86 -2.11
N TYR A 6 -1.58 1.77 -1.61
CA TYR A 6 -0.26 1.44 -1.11
C TYR A 6 -0.08 2.03 0.28
N ILE A 7 0.33 1.19 1.21
CA ILE A 7 0.55 1.58 2.60
C ILE A 7 2.01 1.33 2.94
N ARG A 8 2.68 2.38 3.40
CA ARG A 8 4.06 2.27 3.86
C ARG A 8 4.10 2.42 5.38
N VAL A 9 4.62 1.42 6.06
CA VAL A 9 4.72 1.40 7.51
C VAL A 9 6.19 1.46 7.90
N SER A 10 6.57 2.44 8.68
CA SER A 10 7.97 2.65 9.05
C SER A 10 8.40 1.87 10.28
N THR A 11 7.47 1.45 11.12
CA THR A 11 7.79 0.69 12.32
C THR A 11 6.90 -0.55 12.44
N ARG A 12 7.41 -1.56 13.14
CA ARG A 12 6.66 -2.80 13.37
C ARG A 12 5.49 -2.62 14.32
N GLU A 13 5.59 -1.64 15.20
CA GLU A 13 4.64 -1.48 16.29
C GLU A 13 3.37 -0.77 15.88
N GLN A 14 3.36 -0.18 14.71
CA GLN A 14 2.20 0.54 14.25
C GLN A 14 1.17 -0.42 13.66
N ASN A 15 -0.08 -0.16 14.02
CA ASN A 15 -1.19 -0.98 13.57
C ASN A 15 -1.70 -0.46 12.22
N GLU A 16 -1.36 -1.19 11.17
CA GLU A 16 -1.76 -0.82 9.81
C GLU A 16 -3.19 -1.18 9.48
N ASP A 17 -3.88 -1.90 10.35
CA ASP A 17 -5.25 -2.35 10.08
C ASP A 17 -6.20 -1.20 9.81
N ARG A 18 -6.05 -0.09 10.54
CA ARG A 18 -6.89 1.08 10.30
C ARG A 18 -6.74 1.62 8.89
N GLN A 19 -5.52 1.64 8.40
CA GLN A 19 -5.26 2.15 7.06
C GLN A 19 -5.83 1.21 6.01
N CYS A 20 -5.69 -0.09 6.23
CA CYS A 20 -6.26 -1.07 5.33
C CYS A 20 -7.78 -0.94 5.27
N ILE A 21 -8.43 -0.81 6.42
CA ILE A 21 -9.88 -0.65 6.50
C ILE A 21 -10.32 0.63 5.79
N ALA A 22 -9.60 1.73 6.03
CA ALA A 22 -9.93 3.00 5.41
C ALA A 22 -9.85 2.92 3.88
N LEU A 23 -8.82 2.29 3.35
CA LEU A 23 -8.67 2.15 1.91
C LEU A 23 -9.71 1.20 1.32
N LYS A 24 -10.04 0.12 2.02
CA LYS A 24 -11.11 -0.78 1.58
C LYS A 24 -12.44 -0.06 1.54
N SER A 25 -12.69 0.79 2.53
CA SER A 25 -13.92 1.58 2.59
C SER A 25 -13.98 2.61 1.47
N ALA A 26 -12.84 3.03 0.96
CA ALA A 26 -12.77 3.93 -0.18
C ALA A 26 -13.07 3.24 -1.51
N GLY A 27 -13.28 1.92 -1.49
CA GLY A 27 -13.61 1.18 -2.69
C GLY A 27 -12.45 0.42 -3.31
N ILE A 28 -11.34 0.31 -2.61
CA ILE A 28 -10.18 -0.40 -3.12
C ILE A 28 -10.30 -1.89 -2.76
N PRO A 29 -10.32 -2.80 -3.75
CA PRO A 29 -10.39 -4.23 -3.44
C PRO A 29 -9.12 -4.70 -2.72
N PRO A 30 -9.25 -5.71 -1.83
CA PRO A 30 -8.09 -6.19 -1.07
C PRO A 30 -6.95 -6.69 -1.96
N GLU A 31 -7.27 -7.21 -3.11
CA GLU A 31 -6.26 -7.69 -4.07
C GLU A 31 -5.43 -6.57 -4.66
N ASN A 32 -5.93 -5.33 -4.59
CA ASN A 32 -5.23 -4.14 -5.09
C ASN A 32 -4.57 -3.34 -3.96
N LEU A 33 -4.59 -3.87 -2.74
CA LEU A 33 -3.90 -3.24 -1.61
C LEU A 33 -2.50 -3.82 -1.47
N PHE A 34 -1.53 -2.93 -1.39
CA PHE A 34 -0.13 -3.30 -1.23
C PHE A 34 0.42 -2.63 0.02
N LEU A 35 1.14 -3.39 0.81
CA LEU A 35 1.66 -2.90 2.08
C LEU A 35 3.12 -3.30 2.22
N ASP A 36 3.97 -2.33 2.51
CA ASP A 36 5.38 -2.56 2.79
C ASP A 36 5.71 -2.08 4.19
N LYS A 37 6.33 -2.96 4.97
CA LYS A 37 6.80 -2.63 6.30
C LYS A 37 8.31 -2.48 6.26
N GLN A 38 8.78 -1.35 6.72
CA GLN A 38 10.21 -1.13 6.86
C GLN A 38 10.70 -1.83 8.12
N SER A 39 11.40 -2.94 7.93
CA SER A 39 11.98 -3.68 9.05
C SER A 39 13.46 -3.85 8.79
N GLY A 40 14.27 -3.25 9.64
CA GLY A 40 15.72 -3.38 9.51
C GLY A 40 16.32 -2.42 8.50
N LYS A 41 17.51 -2.77 8.01
CA LYS A 41 18.32 -1.89 7.19
C LYS A 41 17.92 -1.83 5.73
N ASP A 42 17.32 -2.89 5.24
CA ASP A 42 17.03 -2.98 3.80
C ASP A 42 15.53 -2.89 3.55
N PHE A 43 15.12 -1.73 3.07
CA PHE A 43 13.73 -1.52 2.69
C PHE A 43 13.64 -1.49 1.16
N ASN A 44 13.40 -2.65 0.58
CA ASN A 44 13.39 -2.82 -0.87
C ASN A 44 12.04 -2.54 -1.53
N ARG A 45 11.02 -2.31 -0.76
CA ARG A 45 9.65 -2.02 -1.25
C ARG A 45 9.16 -3.05 -2.26
N PRO A 46 9.16 -4.34 -1.90
CA PRO A 46 8.76 -5.37 -2.87
C PRO A 46 7.33 -5.22 -3.34
N GLN A 47 6.42 -4.81 -2.47
CA GLN A 47 5.02 -4.62 -2.84
C GLN A 47 4.84 -3.41 -3.74
N TYR A 48 5.58 -2.35 -3.49
CA TYR A 48 5.54 -1.17 -4.33
C TYR A 48 5.99 -1.49 -5.75
N LYS A 49 7.04 -2.29 -5.86
CA LYS A 49 7.53 -2.71 -7.19
C LYS A 49 6.49 -3.53 -7.93
N LYS A 50 5.79 -4.42 -7.24
CA LYS A 50 4.70 -5.18 -7.84
C LYS A 50 3.56 -4.27 -8.29
N LEU A 51 3.24 -3.29 -7.47
CA LEU A 51 2.21 -2.32 -7.79
C LEU A 51 2.55 -1.56 -9.07
N LEU A 52 3.79 -1.10 -9.20
CA LEU A 52 4.22 -0.36 -10.37
C LEU A 52 4.13 -1.19 -11.65
N ARG A 53 4.25 -2.50 -11.55
CA ARG A 53 4.10 -3.38 -12.70
C ARG A 53 2.64 -3.57 -13.11
N ARG A 54 1.73 -3.42 -12.16
CA ARG A 54 0.31 -3.61 -12.41
C ARG A 54 -0.41 -2.34 -12.80
N ILE A 55 0.01 -1.22 -12.21
CA ILE A 55 -0.68 0.04 -12.40
C ILE A 55 -0.52 0.53 -13.84
N LYS A 56 -1.61 1.03 -14.40
CA LYS A 56 -1.62 1.56 -15.76
C LYS A 56 -1.86 3.05 -15.72
N LYS A 57 -1.72 3.67 -16.88
CA LYS A 57 -1.78 5.12 -17.02
C LYS A 57 -3.03 5.76 -16.42
N ASP A 58 -4.18 5.11 -16.61
CA ASP A 58 -5.46 5.67 -16.17
C ASP A 58 -5.92 5.17 -14.81
N ASP A 59 -5.06 4.44 -14.10
CA ASP A 59 -5.41 3.90 -12.79
C ASP A 59 -5.16 4.92 -11.69
N LEU A 60 -5.94 4.79 -10.60
CA LEU A 60 -5.78 5.62 -9.42
C LEU A 60 -4.95 4.92 -8.37
N LEU A 61 -4.12 5.66 -7.70
CA LEU A 61 -3.29 5.14 -6.62
C LEU A 61 -3.46 5.99 -5.36
N TYR A 62 -3.87 5.35 -4.28
CA TYR A 62 -3.97 5.97 -2.96
C TYR A 62 -2.75 5.56 -2.16
N ILE A 63 -2.02 6.53 -1.64
CA ILE A 63 -0.81 6.27 -0.85
C ILE A 63 -1.01 6.75 0.58
N LYS A 64 -0.72 5.87 1.52
CA LYS A 64 -0.74 6.19 2.96
C LYS A 64 0.62 5.88 3.55
N SER A 65 1.14 6.80 4.33
CA SER A 65 2.38 6.60 5.08
C SER A 65 2.09 6.64 6.57
N ILE A 66 2.62 5.67 7.28
CA ILE A 66 2.53 5.62 8.74
C ILE A 66 3.94 5.74 9.29
N ASP A 67 4.20 6.83 9.96
CA ASP A 67 5.52 7.11 10.56
C ASP A 67 5.50 6.97 12.07
#